data_a567295a7b6663efb246e42220d1120a
#
_entry.id   a567295a7b6663efb246e42220d1120a
#
_cell.length_a   1.000
_cell.length_b   1.000
_cell.length_c   1.000
_cell.angle_alpha   90.00
_cell.angle_beta   90.00
_cell.angle_gamma   90.00
#
_symmetry.space_group_name_H-M   'P 1'
#
loop_
_entity.id
_entity.type
_entity.pdbx_description
1 polymer ?
#
loop_
_entity_poly.entity_id
_entity_poly.type
_entity_poly.pdbx_seq_one_letter_code
_entity_poly.pdbx_strand_id
1 'polypeptide(L)'
;MKKLFSIVIAAMIFGFVQGQQTHFGVKAGVNIASVAIDNGDDYNSKAGLHIGGLAHIHISRQFALQPELIFSMQGGKDDNEKLKLNYLNIPLLAQYMTNDGFRLQTGPQLGILLAAERKVGDVEIDVDDDLSSVDFSWTFGAGYLFPSGFGIDARYNLGISNISDDESFEAKNRVFQVGLFYQFMHGNRGRR
;
A
#
# COMPACT_ATOMS: atom_id res chain seq x y z
N MET A 1 17.15 24.05 3.63
CA MET A 1 17.32 22.69 4.14
C MET A 1 16.33 21.70 3.53
N LYS A 2 15.00 21.98 3.44
CA LYS A 2 13.99 21.06 2.84
C LYS A 2 14.27 20.67 1.38
N LYS A 3 14.71 21.62 0.54
CA LYS A 3 15.04 21.35 -0.88
C LYS A 3 16.29 20.49 -1.06
N LEU A 4 17.29 20.60 -0.19
CA LEU A 4 18.48 19.77 -0.22
C LEU A 4 18.15 18.29 0.14
N PHE A 5 17.27 18.09 1.13
CA PHE A 5 16.82 16.77 1.55
C PHE A 5 16.05 16.04 0.45
N SER A 6 15.19 16.76 -0.29
CA SER A 6 14.46 16.20 -1.44
C SER A 6 15.38 15.81 -2.59
N ILE A 7 16.46 16.60 -2.84
CA ILE A 7 17.44 16.30 -3.89
C ILE A 7 18.29 15.09 -3.52
N VAL A 8 18.66 14.93 -2.24
CA VAL A 8 19.43 13.78 -1.76
C VAL A 8 18.61 12.49 -1.84
N ILE A 9 17.32 12.54 -1.49
CA ILE A 9 16.40 11.40 -1.64
C ILE A 9 16.23 11.04 -3.13
N ALA A 10 16.02 12.02 -3.99
CA ALA A 10 15.92 11.79 -5.44
C ALA A 10 17.23 11.23 -6.01
N ALA A 11 18.38 11.73 -5.61
CA ALA A 11 19.70 11.24 -6.05
C ALA A 11 20.00 9.81 -5.54
N MET A 12 19.57 9.45 -4.31
CA MET A 12 19.68 8.07 -3.83
C MET A 12 18.79 7.12 -4.65
N ILE A 13 17.57 7.52 -4.98
CA ILE A 13 16.68 6.70 -5.82
C ILE A 13 17.27 6.51 -7.22
N PHE A 14 17.89 7.53 -7.82
CA PHE A 14 18.52 7.45 -9.14
C PHE A 14 19.86 6.71 -9.14
N GLY A 15 20.62 6.76 -8.04
CA GLY A 15 21.93 6.11 -7.95
C GLY A 15 21.89 4.58 -7.90
N PHE A 16 20.80 3.99 -7.42
CA PHE A 16 20.61 2.54 -7.35
C PHE A 16 20.15 1.89 -8.66
N VAL A 17 19.74 2.66 -9.66
CA VAL A 17 19.11 2.15 -10.90
C VAL A 17 20.14 1.73 -11.97
N GLN A 18 21.42 2.12 -11.83
CA GLN A 18 22.43 1.81 -12.84
C GLN A 18 23.09 0.45 -12.60
N GLY A 19 22.49 -0.62 -13.08
CA GLY A 19 23.03 -1.98 -13.06
C GLY A 19 22.12 -3.06 -12.50
N GLN A 20 20.99 -2.69 -11.91
CA GLN A 20 20.01 -3.65 -11.37
C GLN A 20 18.90 -3.90 -12.38
N GLN A 21 18.47 -5.17 -12.49
CA GLN A 21 17.30 -5.50 -13.30
C GLN A 21 16.05 -4.95 -12.61
N THR A 22 15.45 -3.91 -13.19
CA THR A 22 14.21 -3.32 -12.70
C THR A 22 13.06 -3.72 -13.62
N HIS A 23 12.02 -4.30 -13.04
CA HIS A 23 10.79 -4.63 -13.74
C HIS A 23 9.66 -3.75 -13.23
N PHE A 24 9.02 -3.02 -14.13
CA PHE A 24 7.82 -2.28 -13.81
C PHE A 24 6.59 -3.19 -13.90
N GLY A 25 5.53 -2.81 -13.22
CA GLY A 25 4.29 -3.57 -13.25
C GLY A 25 3.09 -2.75 -12.81
N VAL A 26 1.93 -3.35 -12.96
CA VAL A 26 0.65 -2.83 -12.51
C VAL A 26 0.00 -3.82 -11.56
N LYS A 27 -0.83 -3.31 -10.66
CA LYS A 27 -1.51 -4.10 -9.64
C LYS A 27 -2.94 -3.60 -9.48
N ALA A 28 -3.86 -4.54 -9.23
CA ALA A 28 -5.23 -4.22 -8.84
C ALA A 28 -5.79 -5.34 -7.95
N GLY A 29 -6.74 -5.00 -7.07
CA GLY A 29 -7.35 -5.98 -6.19
C GLY A 29 -8.40 -5.40 -5.26
N VAL A 30 -8.76 -6.20 -4.27
CA VAL A 30 -9.76 -5.88 -3.26
C VAL A 30 -9.10 -5.66 -1.90
N ASN A 31 -9.72 -4.77 -1.12
CA ASN A 31 -9.38 -4.49 0.27
C ASN A 31 -10.51 -4.97 1.17
N ILE A 32 -10.16 -5.48 2.33
CA ILE A 32 -11.03 -5.62 3.49
C ILE A 32 -10.41 -4.75 4.57
N ALA A 33 -10.97 -3.55 4.75
CA ALA A 33 -10.45 -2.53 5.66
C ALA A 33 -11.34 -2.42 6.89
N SER A 34 -10.75 -2.16 8.04
CA SER A 34 -11.41 -1.82 9.30
C SER A 34 -10.62 -0.74 10.01
N VAL A 35 -11.26 -0.02 10.92
CA VAL A 35 -10.61 0.96 11.79
C VAL A 35 -10.76 0.47 13.22
N ALA A 36 -9.63 0.21 13.88
CA ALA A 36 -9.59 -0.12 15.29
C ALA A 36 -9.54 1.14 16.14
N ILE A 37 -10.37 1.21 17.18
CA ILE A 37 -10.47 2.36 18.09
C ILE A 37 -10.06 1.89 19.48
N ASP A 38 -9.05 2.51 20.06
CA ASP A 38 -8.66 2.25 21.45
C ASP A 38 -9.75 2.78 22.40
N ASN A 39 -10.24 1.91 23.29
CA ASN A 39 -11.31 2.19 24.26
C ASN A 39 -12.68 2.52 23.67
N GLY A 40 -12.93 2.14 22.41
CA GLY A 40 -14.21 2.28 21.72
C GLY A 40 -14.63 1.01 20.99
N ASP A 41 -15.75 1.06 20.29
CA ASP A 41 -16.17 -0.01 19.41
C ASP A 41 -15.43 0.10 18.07
N ASP A 42 -14.79 -0.97 17.63
CA ASP A 42 -14.12 -1.04 16.33
C ASP A 42 -15.13 -0.92 15.18
N TYR A 43 -14.79 -0.16 14.16
CA TYR A 43 -15.56 -0.21 12.91
C TYR A 43 -15.45 -1.58 12.26
N ASN A 44 -16.59 -2.15 11.91
CA ASN A 44 -16.66 -3.39 11.14
C ASN A 44 -15.99 -3.25 9.79
N SER A 45 -15.56 -4.38 9.24
CA SER A 45 -14.84 -4.42 7.97
C SER A 45 -15.69 -3.91 6.81
N LYS A 46 -15.06 -3.15 5.92
CA LYS A 46 -15.61 -2.61 4.68
C LYS A 46 -14.79 -3.09 3.49
N ALA A 47 -15.48 -3.55 2.45
CA ALA A 47 -14.83 -3.88 1.18
C ALA A 47 -14.49 -2.60 0.40
N GLY A 48 -13.31 -2.58 -0.22
CA GLY A 48 -12.82 -1.53 -1.10
C GLY A 48 -11.98 -2.11 -2.23
N LEU A 49 -11.47 -1.24 -3.07
CA LEU A 49 -10.61 -1.60 -4.20
C LEU A 49 -9.26 -0.91 -4.08
N HIS A 50 -8.25 -1.48 -4.71
CA HIS A 50 -6.97 -0.82 -4.91
C HIS A 50 -6.45 -1.04 -6.33
N ILE A 51 -5.72 -0.04 -6.83
CA ILE A 51 -5.07 -0.09 -8.14
C ILE A 51 -3.80 0.76 -8.10
N GLY A 52 -2.77 0.33 -8.80
CA GLY A 52 -1.54 1.13 -8.86
C GLY A 52 -0.43 0.53 -9.70
N GLY A 53 0.74 1.14 -9.56
CA GLY A 53 1.98 0.72 -10.20
C GLY A 53 3.02 0.25 -9.21
N LEU A 54 3.94 -0.56 -9.67
CA LEU A 54 5.06 -1.07 -8.91
C LEU A 54 6.35 -1.04 -9.74
N ALA A 55 7.48 -0.91 -9.04
CA ALA A 55 8.80 -1.13 -9.60
C ALA A 55 9.50 -2.22 -8.77
N HIS A 56 9.84 -3.32 -9.40
CA HIS A 56 10.51 -4.45 -8.77
C HIS A 56 12.00 -4.41 -9.09
N ILE A 57 12.83 -4.09 -8.10
CA ILE A 57 14.26 -3.84 -8.22
C ILE A 57 15.01 -5.01 -7.59
N HIS A 58 15.65 -5.84 -8.41
CA HIS A 58 16.45 -6.96 -7.92
C HIS A 58 17.74 -6.47 -7.23
N ILE A 59 17.90 -6.79 -5.95
CA ILE A 59 19.14 -6.58 -5.20
C ILE A 59 20.04 -7.82 -5.35
N SER A 60 19.43 -9.00 -5.34
CA SER A 60 20.08 -10.28 -5.56
C SER A 60 19.12 -11.26 -6.23
N ARG A 61 19.54 -12.52 -6.42
CA ARG A 61 18.66 -13.57 -6.97
C ARG A 61 17.42 -13.83 -6.09
N GLN A 62 17.54 -13.63 -4.77
CA GLN A 62 16.50 -13.95 -3.80
C GLN A 62 15.91 -12.71 -3.13
N PHE A 63 16.54 -11.54 -3.27
CA PHE A 63 16.10 -10.32 -2.62
C PHE A 63 15.82 -9.21 -3.62
N ALA A 64 14.71 -8.52 -3.42
CA ALA A 64 14.32 -7.35 -4.17
C ALA A 64 13.76 -6.26 -3.25
N LEU A 65 13.79 -5.03 -3.74
CA LEU A 65 13.07 -3.89 -3.19
C LEU A 65 11.93 -3.54 -4.16
N GLN A 66 10.74 -3.33 -3.61
CA GLN A 66 9.57 -3.02 -4.43
C GLN A 66 8.85 -1.77 -3.90
N PRO A 67 9.23 -0.57 -4.37
CA PRO A 67 8.41 0.62 -4.21
C PRO A 67 7.14 0.51 -5.06
N GLU A 68 6.03 0.98 -4.52
CA GLU A 68 4.73 1.01 -5.19
C GLU A 68 4.05 2.37 -5.02
N LEU A 69 3.10 2.66 -5.91
CA LEU A 69 2.18 3.77 -5.80
C LEU A 69 0.77 3.25 -6.04
N ILE A 70 -0.06 3.24 -4.99
CA ILE A 70 -1.34 2.55 -4.96
C ILE A 70 -2.45 3.50 -4.53
N PHE A 71 -3.43 3.73 -5.38
CA PHE A 71 -4.73 4.28 -4.95
C PHE A 71 -5.52 3.19 -4.24
N SER A 72 -6.02 3.48 -3.04
CA SER A 72 -6.61 2.48 -2.15
C SER A 72 -7.86 3.02 -1.46
N MET A 73 -8.99 2.40 -1.71
CA MET A 73 -10.26 2.68 -1.03
C MET A 73 -10.32 1.85 0.26
N GLN A 74 -10.44 2.51 1.40
CA GLN A 74 -10.39 1.94 2.74
C GLN A 74 -11.56 2.46 3.59
N GLY A 75 -11.49 2.27 4.90
CA GLY A 75 -12.44 2.74 5.89
C GLY A 75 -13.12 1.61 6.63
N GLY A 76 -14.24 1.91 7.25
CA GLY A 76 -15.02 0.97 8.05
C GLY A 76 -16.52 1.20 7.90
N LYS A 77 -17.29 0.36 8.53
CA LYS A 77 -18.75 0.52 8.62
C LYS A 77 -19.21 0.18 10.03
N ASP A 78 -20.24 0.86 10.46
CA ASP A 78 -21.03 0.51 11.63
C ASP A 78 -22.50 0.37 11.21
N ASP A 79 -23.41 -0.01 12.12
CA ASP A 79 -24.83 -0.32 11.80
C ASP A 79 -25.53 0.83 11.06
N ASN A 80 -25.21 2.09 11.39
CA ASN A 80 -25.83 3.28 10.78
C ASN A 80 -24.84 4.20 10.06
N GLU A 81 -23.56 3.89 10.07
CA GLU A 81 -22.51 4.75 9.53
C GLU A 81 -21.55 3.99 8.61
N LYS A 82 -21.05 4.69 7.60
CA LYS A 82 -19.98 4.19 6.72
C LYS A 82 -18.91 5.27 6.61
N LEU A 83 -17.71 4.92 7.02
CA LEU A 83 -16.52 5.73 6.80
C LEU A 83 -15.86 5.28 5.50
N LYS A 84 -15.69 6.23 4.56
CA LYS A 84 -14.98 6.01 3.30
C LYS A 84 -13.68 6.80 3.35
N LEU A 85 -12.55 6.15 3.20
CA LEU A 85 -11.23 6.73 3.19
C LEU A 85 -10.54 6.38 1.88
N ASN A 86 -10.15 7.39 1.12
CA ASN A 86 -9.39 7.21 -0.10
C ASN A 86 -7.96 7.65 0.12
N TYR A 87 -7.02 6.72 -0.04
CA TYR A 87 -5.59 6.95 0.18
C TYR A 87 -4.77 6.80 -1.10
N LEU A 88 -3.73 7.59 -1.19
CA LEU A 88 -2.57 7.31 -2.03
C LEU A 88 -1.50 6.66 -1.16
N ASN A 89 -1.31 5.35 -1.30
CA ASN A 89 -0.35 4.59 -0.52
C ASN A 89 0.98 4.44 -1.28
N ILE A 90 2.07 4.60 -0.56
CA ILE A 90 3.45 4.49 -1.04
C ILE A 90 4.17 3.44 -0.18
N PRO A 91 3.96 2.15 -0.43
CA PRO A 91 4.71 1.11 0.24
C PRO A 91 6.14 0.98 -0.32
N LEU A 92 7.09 0.68 0.56
CA LEU A 92 8.45 0.32 0.22
C LEU A 92 8.75 -1.08 0.78
N LEU A 93 8.62 -2.10 -0.05
CA LEU A 93 8.63 -3.49 0.39
C LEU A 93 9.97 -4.15 0.10
N ALA A 94 10.57 -4.76 1.12
CA ALA A 94 11.60 -5.75 0.95
C ALA A 94 10.93 -7.09 0.61
N GLN A 95 11.43 -7.77 -0.42
CA GLN A 95 10.91 -9.06 -0.86
C GLN A 95 11.99 -10.13 -0.79
N TYR A 96 11.63 -11.29 -0.27
CA TYR A 96 12.37 -12.54 -0.41
C TYR A 96 11.66 -13.43 -1.43
N MET A 97 12.39 -13.91 -2.41
CA MET A 97 11.86 -14.68 -3.53
C MET A 97 12.49 -16.05 -3.62
N THR A 98 11.66 -17.08 -3.85
CA THR A 98 12.14 -18.42 -4.17
C THR A 98 12.26 -18.58 -5.70
N ASN A 99 13.00 -19.61 -6.11
CA ASN A 99 13.15 -19.94 -7.55
C ASN A 99 11.83 -20.39 -8.20
N ASP A 100 10.87 -20.84 -7.40
CA ASP A 100 9.57 -21.34 -7.88
C ASP A 100 8.55 -20.21 -8.08
N GLY A 101 8.92 -18.95 -7.77
CA GLY A 101 8.06 -17.77 -7.92
C GLY A 101 7.32 -17.33 -6.65
N PHE A 102 7.43 -18.07 -5.54
CA PHE A 102 6.88 -17.66 -4.25
C PHE A 102 7.65 -16.45 -3.68
N ARG A 103 6.93 -15.53 -3.05
CA ARG A 103 7.47 -14.28 -2.51
C ARG A 103 6.93 -14.02 -1.12
N LEU A 104 7.81 -13.65 -0.21
CA LEU A 104 7.45 -12.99 1.05
C LEU A 104 7.80 -11.53 0.96
N GLN A 105 7.00 -10.67 1.55
CA GLN A 105 7.21 -9.23 1.48
C GLN A 105 6.86 -8.54 2.78
N THR A 106 7.66 -7.54 3.14
CA THR A 106 7.41 -6.71 4.32
C THR A 106 8.06 -5.35 4.16
N GLY A 107 7.51 -4.34 4.81
CA GLY A 107 8.09 -3.01 4.82
C GLY A 107 7.12 -1.91 5.24
N PRO A 108 7.63 -0.69 5.39
CA PRO A 108 6.83 0.47 5.72
C PRO A 108 5.95 0.91 4.54
N GLN A 109 4.82 1.50 4.87
CA GLN A 109 3.91 2.15 3.93
C GLN A 109 3.52 3.52 4.46
N LEU A 110 3.63 4.53 3.62
CA LEU A 110 3.10 5.86 3.84
C LEU A 110 1.78 5.99 3.08
N GLY A 111 0.72 6.36 3.77
CA GLY A 111 -0.58 6.71 3.19
C GLY A 111 -0.79 8.22 3.22
N ILE A 112 -1.25 8.78 2.13
CA ILE A 112 -1.69 10.18 2.03
C ILE A 112 -3.20 10.16 1.82
N LEU A 113 -3.95 10.73 2.77
CA LEU A 113 -5.40 10.86 2.65
C LEU A 113 -5.74 11.83 1.52
N LEU A 114 -6.58 11.38 0.60
CA LEU A 114 -7.04 12.18 -0.53
C LEU A 114 -8.47 12.66 -0.36
N ALA A 115 -9.29 11.85 0.31
CA ALA A 115 -10.68 12.19 0.63
C ALA A 115 -11.19 11.28 1.77
N ALA A 116 -11.97 11.87 2.69
CA ALA A 116 -12.67 11.15 3.74
C ALA A 116 -14.14 11.58 3.82
N GLU A 117 -15.03 10.63 3.71
CA GLU A 117 -16.48 10.84 3.76
C GLU A 117 -17.09 9.96 4.84
N ARG A 118 -17.94 10.56 5.68
CA ARG A 118 -18.80 9.85 6.61
C ARG A 118 -20.23 9.86 6.08
N LYS A 119 -20.78 8.67 5.85
CA LYS A 119 -22.18 8.50 5.44
C LYS A 119 -23.01 8.02 6.61
N VAL A 120 -24.03 8.81 7.00
CA VAL A 120 -25.03 8.50 8.03
C VAL A 120 -26.39 8.48 7.38
N GLY A 121 -26.99 7.30 7.22
CA GLY A 121 -28.23 7.12 6.43
C GLY A 121 -28.00 7.53 4.97
N ASP A 122 -28.72 8.56 4.51
CA ASP A 122 -28.60 9.11 3.14
C ASP A 122 -27.75 10.39 3.07
N VAL A 123 -27.22 10.87 4.20
CA VAL A 123 -26.40 12.09 4.27
C VAL A 123 -24.93 11.72 4.20
N GLU A 124 -24.19 12.32 3.26
CA GLU A 124 -22.74 12.22 3.17
C GLU A 124 -22.13 13.54 3.68
N ILE A 125 -21.18 13.42 4.61
CA ILE A 125 -20.48 14.53 5.27
C ILE A 125 -18.99 14.36 4.99
N ASP A 126 -18.36 15.41 4.50
CA ASP A 126 -16.91 15.50 4.38
C ASP A 126 -16.31 15.61 5.79
N VAL A 127 -15.31 14.79 6.07
CA VAL A 127 -14.60 14.71 7.36
C VAL A 127 -13.08 14.73 7.19
N ASP A 128 -12.59 15.29 6.07
CA ASP A 128 -11.16 15.37 5.79
C ASP A 128 -10.39 16.13 6.87
N ASP A 129 -11.00 17.20 7.40
CA ASP A 129 -10.42 18.07 8.43
C ASP A 129 -10.38 17.40 9.83
N ASP A 130 -11.13 16.32 10.04
CA ASP A 130 -11.18 15.60 11.33
C ASP A 130 -10.15 14.47 11.39
N LEU A 131 -9.45 14.20 10.28
CA LEU A 131 -8.54 13.07 10.14
C LEU A 131 -7.15 13.50 9.71
N SER A 132 -6.17 12.75 10.20
CA SER A 132 -4.77 12.99 9.82
C SER A 132 -4.56 12.77 8.31
N SER A 133 -3.96 13.75 7.67
CA SER A 133 -3.65 13.69 6.23
C SER A 133 -2.62 12.61 5.89
N VAL A 134 -1.93 12.06 6.92
CA VAL A 134 -0.85 11.08 6.75
C VAL A 134 -1.10 9.88 7.65
N ASP A 135 -1.07 8.69 7.07
CA ASP A 135 -1.15 7.40 7.76
C ASP A 135 0.15 6.61 7.55
N PHE A 136 0.73 6.13 8.62
CA PHE A 136 1.91 5.28 8.58
C PHE A 136 1.54 3.86 9.02
N SER A 137 1.87 2.87 8.18
CA SER A 137 1.56 1.48 8.42
C SER A 137 2.74 0.57 8.09
N TRP A 138 2.69 -0.67 8.58
CA TRP A 138 3.63 -1.71 8.23
C TRP A 138 2.93 -2.84 7.49
N THR A 139 3.48 -3.20 6.34
CA THR A 139 2.94 -4.24 5.46
C THR A 139 3.64 -5.57 5.68
N PHE A 140 2.86 -6.65 5.78
CA PHE A 140 3.30 -8.04 5.70
C PHE A 140 2.52 -8.74 4.59
N GLY A 141 3.17 -9.57 3.81
CA GLY A 141 2.46 -10.27 2.75
C GLY A 141 3.23 -11.41 2.12
N ALA A 142 2.49 -12.16 1.32
CA ALA A 142 3.00 -13.23 0.49
C ALA A 142 2.38 -13.15 -0.90
N GLY A 143 3.08 -13.66 -1.89
CA GLY A 143 2.58 -13.69 -3.26
C GLY A 143 3.26 -14.77 -4.09
N TYR A 144 2.79 -14.90 -5.30
CA TYR A 144 3.34 -15.83 -6.28
C TYR A 144 3.39 -15.16 -7.66
N LEU A 145 4.54 -15.21 -8.30
CA LEU A 145 4.73 -14.77 -9.68
C LEU A 145 4.82 -15.97 -10.61
N PHE A 146 3.91 -16.04 -11.55
CA PHE A 146 3.93 -17.05 -12.62
C PHE A 146 4.96 -16.69 -13.70
N PRO A 147 5.47 -17.69 -14.45
CA PRO A 147 6.41 -17.45 -15.55
C PRO A 147 5.87 -16.52 -16.65
N SER A 148 4.55 -16.35 -16.73
CA SER A 148 3.87 -15.43 -17.67
C SER A 148 4.02 -13.96 -17.34
N GLY A 149 4.55 -13.61 -16.14
CA GLY A 149 4.59 -12.23 -15.62
C GLY A 149 3.36 -11.83 -14.80
N PHE A 150 2.29 -12.62 -14.83
CA PHE A 150 1.17 -12.49 -13.91
C PHE A 150 1.55 -12.95 -12.50
N GLY A 151 0.92 -12.38 -11.50
CA GLY A 151 1.07 -12.84 -10.12
C GLY A 151 -0.15 -12.53 -9.28
N ILE A 152 -0.18 -13.18 -8.13
CA ILE A 152 -1.19 -12.98 -7.09
C ILE A 152 -0.48 -12.61 -5.80
N ASP A 153 -1.09 -11.78 -4.98
CA ASP A 153 -0.59 -11.53 -3.63
C ASP A 153 -1.71 -11.34 -2.61
N ALA A 154 -1.35 -11.57 -1.36
CA ALA A 154 -2.16 -11.24 -0.20
C ALA A 154 -1.29 -10.48 0.80
N ARG A 155 -1.84 -9.40 1.39
CA ARG A 155 -1.13 -8.51 2.31
C ARG A 155 -2.00 -8.12 3.48
N TYR A 156 -1.34 -7.85 4.59
CA TYR A 156 -1.94 -7.21 5.75
C TYR A 156 -1.16 -5.93 6.06
N ASN A 157 -1.85 -4.81 6.04
CA ASN A 157 -1.30 -3.50 6.42
C ASN A 157 -1.79 -3.19 7.83
N LEU A 158 -0.84 -3.11 8.76
CA LEU A 158 -1.07 -2.76 10.15
C LEU A 158 -0.78 -1.29 10.36
N GLY A 159 -1.80 -0.48 10.60
CA GLY A 159 -1.67 0.94 10.95
C GLY A 159 -0.91 1.12 12.26
N ILE A 160 0.08 2.00 12.24
CA ILE A 160 0.93 2.34 13.38
C ILE A 160 0.57 3.73 13.89
N SER A 161 0.33 4.69 12.99
CA SER A 161 -0.07 6.05 13.35
C SER A 161 -1.53 6.12 13.79
N ASN A 162 -1.83 7.11 14.62
CA ASN A 162 -3.20 7.55 14.85
C ASN A 162 -3.70 8.30 13.61
N ILE A 163 -4.86 7.92 13.07
CA ILE A 163 -5.52 8.60 11.95
C ILE A 163 -6.57 9.63 12.41
N SER A 164 -6.87 9.70 13.72
CA SER A 164 -7.73 10.74 14.30
C SER A 164 -6.91 11.96 14.69
N ASP A 165 -7.38 13.15 14.36
CA ASP A 165 -6.81 14.39 14.86
C ASP A 165 -7.32 14.74 16.27
N ASP A 166 -8.34 14.03 16.77
CA ASP A 166 -8.79 14.14 18.16
C ASP A 166 -7.87 13.34 19.10
N GLU A 167 -7.18 14.02 20.00
CA GLU A 167 -6.26 13.41 20.97
C GLU A 167 -6.97 12.56 22.05
N SER A 168 -8.30 12.59 22.10
CA SER A 168 -9.08 11.86 23.12
C SER A 168 -9.17 10.34 22.85
N PHE A 169 -8.90 9.89 21.64
CA PHE A 169 -8.89 8.48 21.25
C PHE A 169 -7.90 8.19 20.11
N GLU A 170 -7.38 6.99 20.07
CA GLU A 170 -6.55 6.51 18.97
C GLU A 170 -7.38 5.68 18.00
N ALA A 171 -7.29 5.99 16.71
CA ALA A 171 -7.86 5.23 15.62
C ALA A 171 -6.76 4.74 14.68
N LYS A 172 -6.74 3.45 14.35
CA LYS A 172 -5.70 2.84 13.50
C LYS A 172 -6.32 2.03 12.37
N ASN A 173 -5.83 2.23 11.16
CA ASN A 173 -6.25 1.46 10.00
C ASN A 173 -5.72 0.02 10.05
N ARG A 174 -6.56 -0.93 9.68
CA ARG A 174 -6.18 -2.33 9.44
C ARG A 174 -6.74 -2.77 8.10
N VAL A 175 -5.87 -3.16 7.19
CA VAL A 175 -6.31 -3.48 5.82
C VAL A 175 -5.74 -4.82 5.37
N PHE A 176 -6.61 -5.77 5.10
CA PHE A 176 -6.27 -6.99 4.38
C PHE A 176 -6.51 -6.76 2.88
N GLN A 177 -5.52 -7.08 2.05
CA GLN A 177 -5.56 -6.89 0.61
C GLN A 177 -5.32 -8.22 -0.11
N VAL A 178 -6.09 -8.48 -1.15
CA VAL A 178 -5.83 -9.56 -2.12
C VAL A 178 -5.83 -8.95 -3.50
N GLY A 179 -4.80 -9.23 -4.28
CA GLY A 179 -4.62 -8.60 -5.58
C GLY A 179 -4.00 -9.50 -6.63
N LEU A 180 -4.17 -9.05 -7.86
CA LEU A 180 -3.45 -9.53 -9.03
C LEU A 180 -2.45 -8.45 -9.44
N PHE A 181 -1.28 -8.87 -9.92
CA PHE A 181 -0.31 -7.96 -10.51
C PHE A 181 0.26 -8.53 -11.80
N TYR A 182 0.77 -7.66 -12.63
CA TYR A 182 1.49 -8.03 -13.84
C TYR A 182 2.82 -7.28 -13.89
N GLN A 183 3.93 -8.00 -13.97
CA GLN A 183 5.26 -7.44 -14.17
C GLN A 183 5.60 -7.48 -15.66
N PHE A 184 5.91 -6.31 -16.22
CA PHE A 184 6.38 -6.20 -17.60
C PHE A 184 7.76 -6.81 -17.72
N MET A 185 7.84 -8.00 -18.30
CA MET A 185 9.11 -8.64 -18.57
C MET A 185 9.78 -7.94 -19.76
N HIS A 186 10.85 -7.19 -19.50
CA HIS A 186 11.70 -6.72 -20.58
C HIS A 186 12.43 -7.94 -21.14
N GLY A 187 11.98 -8.39 -22.31
CA GLY A 187 12.68 -9.45 -23.03
C GLY A 187 14.11 -9.01 -23.28
N ASN A 188 15.06 -9.71 -22.69
CA ASN A 188 16.46 -9.59 -23.05
C ASN A 188 16.57 -10.10 -24.50
N ARG A 189 16.32 -9.22 -25.49
CA ARG A 189 16.61 -9.55 -26.90
C ARG A 189 18.11 -9.77 -26.97
N GLY A 190 18.48 -11.04 -26.94
CA GLY A 190 19.82 -11.56 -26.94
C GLY A 190 20.73 -10.84 -27.92
N ARG A 191 21.89 -10.47 -27.44
CA ARG A 191 23.08 -10.48 -28.30
C ARG A 191 23.30 -11.95 -28.71
N ARG A 192 22.92 -12.26 -29.94
CA ARG A 192 23.54 -13.32 -30.73
C ARG A 192 24.88 -12.82 -31.22
#